data_5aa3c38baa34c17090a9128f65740348
#
_entry.id   5aa3c38baa34c17090a9128f65740348
#
_cell.length_a   1.000
_cell.length_b   1.000
_cell.length_c   1.000
_cell.angle_alpha   90.00
_cell.angle_beta   90.00
_cell.angle_gamma   90.00
#
_symmetry.space_group_name_H-M   'P 1'
#
loop_
_entity.id
_entity.type
_entity.pdbx_description
1 polymer ?
#
loop_
_entity_poly.entity_id
_entity_poly.type
_entity_poly.pdbx_seq_one_letter_code
_entity_poly.pdbx_strand_id
1 'polypeptide(L)'
;ESAIAKDAGIELNPRGSIVVNNKMQTNIPNIYAVGDAVEVEDFITKNPAFIPLAGPANKQGRIAADNIAGYESVYTGTQGSAVLKLFDMTVATTGLNEKSATAAGIVYDKTYTYSASHATYYPGAAQMSIKALWDKKTLKIIGAQIVGFDGVDKRMDVLATAIRLGAKITDLTTLELCYAPPFGSAKDPVNMLGFVAENIVSGKLKQFFWHD
;
A
#
# COMPACT_ATOMS: atom_id res chain seq x y z
N GLU A 1 13.78 -9.76 -18.71
CA GLU A 1 14.26 -10.73 -19.72
C GLU A 1 13.71 -12.12 -19.44
N SER A 2 12.63 -12.49 -20.13
CA SER A 2 11.91 -13.75 -19.90
C SER A 2 12.08 -14.76 -21.08
N ALA A 3 13.04 -14.52 -21.99
CA ALA A 3 13.27 -15.36 -23.15
C ALA A 3 13.54 -16.82 -22.76
N ILE A 4 14.43 -17.06 -21.80
CA ILE A 4 14.75 -18.42 -21.31
C ILE A 4 13.49 -19.10 -20.74
N ALA A 5 12.65 -18.38 -20.02
CA ALA A 5 11.40 -18.93 -19.47
C ALA A 5 10.45 -19.33 -20.61
N LYS A 6 10.33 -18.49 -21.65
CA LYS A 6 9.51 -18.77 -22.83
C LYS A 6 10.01 -20.00 -23.60
N ASP A 7 11.32 -20.09 -23.81
CA ASP A 7 11.95 -21.21 -24.52
C ASP A 7 11.79 -22.54 -23.77
N ALA A 8 11.72 -22.46 -22.43
CA ALA A 8 11.43 -23.60 -21.56
C ALA A 8 9.93 -23.97 -21.49
N GLY A 9 9.05 -23.26 -22.19
CA GLY A 9 7.60 -23.50 -22.15
C GLY A 9 6.88 -22.99 -20.91
N ILE A 10 7.52 -22.09 -20.15
CA ILE A 10 6.88 -21.43 -18.99
C ILE A 10 5.89 -20.40 -19.48
N GLU A 11 4.71 -20.37 -18.89
CA GLU A 11 3.65 -19.42 -19.22
C GLU A 11 4.03 -17.99 -18.85
N LEU A 12 3.91 -17.10 -19.81
CA LEU A 12 4.13 -15.66 -19.65
C LEU A 12 2.83 -14.89 -19.89
N ASN A 13 2.62 -13.82 -19.15
CA ASN A 13 1.57 -12.87 -19.45
C ASN A 13 1.90 -12.04 -20.73
N PRO A 14 0.95 -11.26 -21.29
CA PRO A 14 1.20 -10.46 -22.51
C PRO A 14 2.34 -9.43 -22.38
N ARG A 15 2.75 -9.08 -21.16
CA ARG A 15 3.86 -8.16 -20.88
C ARG A 15 5.20 -8.86 -20.65
N GLY A 16 5.21 -10.20 -20.67
CA GLY A 16 6.39 -11.01 -20.50
C GLY A 16 6.74 -11.38 -19.05
N SER A 17 5.87 -11.12 -18.09
CA SER A 17 6.05 -11.62 -16.72
C SER A 17 5.64 -13.08 -16.61
N ILE A 18 6.36 -13.84 -15.79
CA ILE A 18 6.06 -15.26 -15.55
C ILE A 18 4.77 -15.38 -14.73
N VAL A 19 3.84 -16.18 -15.20
CA VAL A 19 2.61 -16.49 -14.47
C VAL A 19 2.90 -17.55 -13.41
N VAL A 20 2.52 -17.27 -12.17
CA VAL A 20 2.65 -18.18 -11.03
C VAL A 20 1.36 -18.28 -10.25
N ASN A 21 1.15 -19.43 -9.59
CA ASN A 21 0.07 -19.58 -8.64
C ASN A 21 0.44 -18.94 -7.26
N ASN A 22 -0.46 -19.01 -6.31
CA ASN A 22 -0.21 -18.47 -4.96
C ASN A 22 0.86 -19.22 -4.14
N LYS A 23 1.35 -20.37 -4.63
CA LYS A 23 2.50 -21.10 -4.08
C LYS A 23 3.82 -20.75 -4.80
N MET A 24 3.81 -19.75 -5.68
CA MET A 24 4.94 -19.34 -6.54
C MET A 24 5.35 -20.39 -7.57
N GLN A 25 4.50 -21.35 -7.87
CA GLN A 25 4.76 -22.39 -8.84
C GLN A 25 4.28 -21.97 -10.24
N THR A 26 5.08 -22.25 -11.25
CA THR A 26 4.73 -22.02 -12.67
C THR A 26 3.78 -23.10 -13.18
N ASN A 27 3.42 -23.03 -14.48
CA ASN A 27 2.67 -24.06 -15.17
C ASN A 27 3.45 -25.38 -15.33
N ILE A 28 4.77 -25.38 -15.15
CA ILE A 28 5.61 -26.58 -15.24
C ILE A 28 5.86 -27.11 -13.82
N PRO A 29 5.54 -28.39 -13.53
CA PRO A 29 5.81 -29.00 -12.23
C PRO A 29 7.27 -28.86 -11.82
N ASN A 30 7.50 -28.60 -10.53
CA ASN A 30 8.82 -28.43 -9.90
C ASN A 30 9.61 -27.18 -10.36
N ILE A 31 9.00 -26.28 -11.12
CA ILE A 31 9.59 -24.98 -11.45
C ILE A 31 8.81 -23.87 -10.72
N TYR A 32 9.55 -23.07 -9.98
CA TYR A 32 9.07 -21.92 -9.21
C TYR A 32 9.68 -20.63 -9.76
N ALA A 33 8.94 -19.53 -9.68
CA ALA A 33 9.45 -18.22 -10.03
C ALA A 33 9.02 -17.20 -8.99
N VAL A 34 9.90 -16.22 -8.69
CA VAL A 34 9.71 -15.21 -7.65
C VAL A 34 10.36 -13.89 -8.06
N GLY A 35 10.03 -12.83 -7.33
CA GLY A 35 10.65 -11.52 -7.48
C GLY A 35 10.11 -10.71 -8.66
N ASP A 36 10.96 -9.89 -9.23
CA ASP A 36 10.57 -8.91 -10.26
C ASP A 36 10.19 -9.55 -11.61
N ALA A 37 10.40 -10.84 -11.77
CA ALA A 37 10.07 -11.56 -13.00
C ALA A 37 8.62 -12.05 -13.05
N VAL A 38 7.89 -12.05 -11.93
CA VAL A 38 6.57 -12.72 -11.85
C VAL A 38 5.41 -11.73 -11.86
N GLU A 39 4.27 -12.21 -12.39
CA GLU A 39 2.96 -11.63 -12.18
C GLU A 39 2.38 -12.14 -10.86
N VAL A 40 1.80 -11.27 -10.07
CA VAL A 40 1.19 -11.58 -8.76
C VAL A 40 -0.22 -11.02 -8.68
N GLU A 41 -0.97 -11.43 -7.66
CA GLU A 41 -2.26 -10.82 -7.36
C GLU A 41 -2.07 -9.48 -6.63
N ASP A 42 -2.75 -8.43 -7.10
CA ASP A 42 -2.94 -7.20 -6.32
C ASP A 42 -3.83 -7.49 -5.11
N PHE A 43 -3.36 -7.10 -3.92
CA PHE A 43 -4.05 -7.42 -2.66
C PHE A 43 -5.43 -6.79 -2.55
N ILE A 44 -5.65 -5.63 -3.17
CA ILE A 44 -6.90 -4.86 -3.05
C ILE A 44 -7.88 -5.24 -4.14
N THR A 45 -7.44 -5.20 -5.39
CA THR A 45 -8.30 -5.43 -6.56
C THR A 45 -8.50 -6.90 -6.89
N LYS A 46 -7.64 -7.78 -6.37
CA LYS A 46 -7.57 -9.22 -6.71
C LYS A 46 -7.27 -9.49 -8.19
N ASN A 47 -6.86 -8.50 -8.92
CA ASN A 47 -6.47 -8.62 -10.32
C ASN A 47 -4.97 -8.94 -10.46
N PRO A 48 -4.56 -9.54 -11.58
CA PRO A 48 -3.15 -9.68 -11.91
C PRO A 48 -2.42 -8.34 -11.90
N ALA A 49 -1.24 -8.31 -11.28
CA ALA A 49 -0.42 -7.12 -11.14
C ALA A 49 1.07 -7.42 -11.31
N PHE A 50 1.81 -6.41 -11.75
CA PHE A 50 3.27 -6.42 -11.80
C PHE A 50 3.78 -5.35 -10.82
N ILE A 51 4.35 -5.80 -9.71
CA ILE A 51 4.81 -4.93 -8.61
C ILE A 51 6.22 -5.36 -8.20
N PRO A 52 7.26 -4.90 -8.91
CA PRO A 52 8.64 -5.27 -8.68
C PRO A 52 9.21 -4.50 -7.47
N LEU A 53 9.09 -5.10 -6.29
CA LEU A 53 9.55 -4.55 -5.02
C LEU A 53 10.25 -5.62 -4.18
N ALA A 54 11.30 -5.24 -3.48
CA ALA A 54 12.12 -6.15 -2.67
C ALA A 54 11.34 -6.83 -1.52
N GLY A 55 10.40 -6.11 -0.89
CA GLY A 55 9.56 -6.68 0.17
C GLY A 55 8.71 -7.87 -0.31
N PRO A 56 7.90 -7.74 -1.37
CA PRO A 56 7.24 -8.84 -2.05
C PRO A 56 8.19 -9.96 -2.46
N ALA A 57 9.29 -9.64 -3.13
CA ALA A 57 10.26 -10.63 -3.62
C ALA A 57 10.80 -11.53 -2.50
N ASN A 58 11.17 -10.95 -1.34
CA ASN A 58 11.63 -11.71 -0.17
C ASN A 58 10.57 -12.64 0.40
N LYS A 59 9.32 -12.19 0.49
CA LYS A 59 8.20 -13.04 0.95
C LYS A 59 7.93 -14.18 -0.03
N GLN A 60 7.96 -13.90 -1.33
CA GLN A 60 7.77 -14.90 -2.39
C GLN A 60 8.89 -15.96 -2.35
N GLY A 61 10.15 -15.55 -2.17
CA GLY A 61 11.28 -16.46 -2.03
C GLY A 61 11.11 -17.44 -0.87
N ARG A 62 10.65 -16.95 0.29
CA ARG A 62 10.34 -17.81 1.44
C ARG A 62 9.21 -18.78 1.13
N ILE A 63 8.12 -18.30 0.53
CA ILE A 63 6.96 -19.14 0.18
C ILE A 63 7.35 -20.23 -0.82
N ALA A 64 8.14 -19.89 -1.85
CA ALA A 64 8.67 -20.88 -2.78
C ALA A 64 9.52 -21.94 -2.08
N ALA A 65 10.44 -21.53 -1.19
CA ALA A 65 11.28 -22.44 -0.42
C ALA A 65 10.46 -23.37 0.48
N ASP A 66 9.45 -22.84 1.18
CA ASP A 66 8.55 -23.65 2.01
C ASP A 66 7.84 -24.72 1.16
N ASN A 67 7.28 -24.36 0.01
CA ASN A 67 6.57 -25.30 -0.86
C ASN A 67 7.52 -26.33 -1.49
N ILE A 68 8.74 -25.95 -1.86
CA ILE A 68 9.78 -26.87 -2.35
C ILE A 68 10.16 -27.88 -1.25
N ALA A 69 10.20 -27.46 0.00
CA ALA A 69 10.50 -28.32 1.15
C ALA A 69 9.31 -29.18 1.62
N GLY A 70 8.14 -29.07 0.97
CA GLY A 70 6.94 -29.84 1.30
C GLY A 70 6.06 -29.21 2.39
N TYR A 71 6.31 -27.96 2.80
CA TYR A 71 5.42 -27.20 3.67
C TYR A 71 4.39 -26.45 2.83
N GLU A 72 3.18 -26.29 3.37
CA GLU A 72 2.15 -25.49 2.69
C GLU A 72 2.25 -24.04 3.11
N SER A 73 2.64 -23.17 2.15
CA SER A 73 2.71 -21.73 2.33
C SER A 73 2.11 -21.02 1.12
N VAL A 74 1.38 -19.94 1.35
CA VAL A 74 0.68 -19.21 0.28
C VAL A 74 0.99 -17.71 0.30
N TYR A 75 1.17 -17.15 -0.89
CA TYR A 75 1.29 -15.72 -1.09
C TYR A 75 -0.10 -15.09 -1.21
N THR A 76 -0.37 -14.11 -0.38
CA THR A 76 -1.69 -13.45 -0.29
C THR A 76 -1.78 -12.16 -1.09
N GLY A 77 -0.94 -12.00 -2.09
CA GLY A 77 -0.89 -10.81 -2.94
C GLY A 77 -0.09 -9.65 -2.36
N THR A 78 0.12 -8.63 -3.18
CA THR A 78 0.87 -7.42 -2.82
C THR A 78 0.00 -6.18 -2.92
N GLN A 79 0.24 -5.20 -2.04
CA GLN A 79 -0.42 -3.88 -2.08
C GLN A 79 0.52 -2.77 -2.56
N GLY A 80 1.79 -3.08 -2.88
CA GLY A 80 2.72 -2.14 -3.47
C GLY A 80 3.16 -1.01 -2.53
N SER A 81 3.47 -1.32 -1.26
CA SER A 81 4.02 -0.33 -0.33
C SER A 81 5.45 0.03 -0.73
N ALA A 82 5.70 1.32 -0.94
CA ALA A 82 6.99 1.83 -1.38
C ALA A 82 7.31 3.19 -0.75
N VAL A 83 8.57 3.46 -0.54
CA VAL A 83 9.09 4.74 -0.08
C VAL A 83 10.29 5.16 -0.94
N LEU A 84 10.37 6.43 -1.24
CA LEU A 84 11.44 7.04 -2.02
C LEU A 84 11.95 8.29 -1.30
N LYS A 85 13.27 8.43 -1.20
CA LYS A 85 13.91 9.68 -0.80
C LYS A 85 14.33 10.46 -2.03
N LEU A 86 13.83 11.68 -2.16
CA LEU A 86 14.17 12.63 -3.22
C LEU A 86 14.80 13.87 -2.58
N PHE A 87 16.15 13.93 -2.59
CA PHE A 87 16.93 14.90 -1.82
C PHE A 87 16.51 14.84 -0.33
N ASP A 88 15.99 15.92 0.23
CA ASP A 88 15.52 15.97 1.63
C ASP A 88 14.07 15.56 1.80
N MET A 89 13.34 15.44 0.68
CA MET A 89 11.93 15.05 0.69
C MET A 89 11.77 13.53 0.66
N THR A 90 10.78 13.04 1.38
CA THR A 90 10.35 11.64 1.36
C THR A 90 8.97 11.53 0.73
N VAL A 91 8.81 10.58 -0.19
CA VAL A 91 7.54 10.25 -0.83
C VAL A 91 7.25 8.79 -0.54
N ALA A 92 6.06 8.49 -0.05
CA ALA A 92 5.65 7.12 0.23
C ALA A 92 4.24 6.84 -0.31
N THR A 93 4.00 5.58 -0.68
CA THR A 93 2.72 5.13 -1.22
C THR A 93 2.41 3.71 -0.78
N THR A 94 1.13 3.40 -0.66
CA THR A 94 0.64 2.03 -0.45
C THR A 94 -0.74 1.88 -1.07
N GLY A 95 -1.05 0.71 -1.61
CA GLY A 95 -2.33 0.44 -2.25
C GLY A 95 -2.57 1.24 -3.52
N LEU A 96 -3.82 1.56 -3.79
CA LEU A 96 -4.25 2.22 -5.01
C LEU A 96 -4.09 3.75 -4.93
N ASN A 97 -3.82 4.34 -6.07
CA ASN A 97 -4.04 5.77 -6.31
C ASN A 97 -5.37 5.97 -7.07
N GLU A 98 -5.79 7.22 -7.31
CA GLU A 98 -7.05 7.52 -8.01
C GLU A 98 -7.11 6.87 -9.39
N LYS A 99 -6.00 6.93 -10.14
CA LYS A 99 -5.93 6.37 -11.49
C LYS A 99 -6.15 4.85 -11.48
N SER A 100 -5.49 4.14 -10.58
CA SER A 100 -5.62 2.68 -10.47
C SER A 100 -6.96 2.26 -9.87
N ALA A 101 -7.51 3.01 -8.91
CA ALA A 101 -8.85 2.76 -8.36
C ALA A 101 -9.93 2.92 -9.44
N THR A 102 -9.85 4.01 -10.25
CA THR A 102 -10.77 4.23 -11.38
C THR A 102 -10.64 3.14 -12.44
N ALA A 103 -9.41 2.76 -12.80
CA ALA A 103 -9.17 1.69 -13.77
C ALA A 103 -9.71 0.33 -13.28
N ALA A 104 -9.72 0.09 -11.97
CA ALA A 104 -10.30 -1.10 -11.35
C ALA A 104 -11.84 -1.02 -11.18
N GLY A 105 -12.48 0.08 -11.57
CA GLY A 105 -13.93 0.28 -11.42
C GLY A 105 -14.39 0.46 -9.97
N ILE A 106 -13.49 0.80 -9.05
CA ILE A 106 -13.82 0.99 -7.65
C ILE A 106 -14.39 2.39 -7.46
N VAL A 107 -15.59 2.47 -6.87
CA VAL A 107 -16.17 3.73 -6.44
C VAL A 107 -15.57 4.11 -5.09
N TYR A 108 -14.72 5.12 -5.09
CA TYR A 108 -13.97 5.56 -3.92
C TYR A 108 -14.34 6.98 -3.50
N ASP A 109 -14.02 7.29 -2.27
CA ASP A 109 -13.92 8.66 -1.76
C ASP A 109 -12.48 8.91 -1.32
N LYS A 110 -12.11 10.16 -1.10
CA LYS A 110 -10.73 10.55 -0.78
C LYS A 110 -10.71 11.77 0.13
N THR A 111 -9.61 11.97 0.83
CA THR A 111 -9.32 13.24 1.50
C THR A 111 -7.83 13.54 1.52
N TYR A 112 -7.52 14.81 1.78
CA TYR A 112 -6.17 15.32 1.97
C TYR A 112 -6.09 15.93 3.36
N THR A 113 -4.99 15.67 4.07
CA THR A 113 -4.65 16.36 5.32
C THR A 113 -3.23 16.88 5.27
N TYR A 114 -2.99 17.96 6.01
CA TYR A 114 -1.70 18.63 6.09
C TYR A 114 -1.34 18.74 7.56
N SER A 115 -0.49 17.86 8.04
CA SER A 115 -0.14 17.73 9.47
C SER A 115 1.36 17.88 9.67
N ALA A 116 1.76 18.37 10.83
CA ALA A 116 3.17 18.38 11.21
C ALA A 116 3.65 16.96 11.60
N SER A 117 4.93 16.67 11.38
CA SER A 117 5.56 15.39 11.72
C SER A 117 5.51 15.08 13.20
N HIS A 118 5.59 16.12 14.04
CA HIS A 118 5.50 16.05 15.51
C HIS A 118 4.94 17.37 16.08
N ALA A 119 4.90 17.48 17.41
CA ALA A 119 4.38 18.67 18.08
C ALA A 119 5.13 19.94 17.65
N THR A 120 4.39 20.95 17.16
CA THR A 120 4.97 22.15 16.53
C THR A 120 5.72 23.05 17.50
N TYR A 121 5.49 22.92 18.81
CA TYR A 121 6.26 23.61 19.84
C TYR A 121 7.62 22.97 20.13
N TYR A 122 7.88 21.76 19.59
CA TYR A 122 9.18 21.11 19.63
C TYR A 122 9.95 21.41 18.34
N PRO A 123 11.25 21.76 18.42
CA PRO A 123 12.02 22.16 17.23
C PRO A 123 12.09 21.10 16.15
N GLY A 124 12.09 21.53 14.89
CA GLY A 124 12.30 20.65 13.73
C GLY A 124 11.04 20.06 13.14
N ALA A 125 9.85 20.41 13.61
CA ALA A 125 8.59 19.93 13.02
C ALA A 125 8.47 20.32 11.54
N ALA A 126 8.24 19.34 10.69
CA ALA A 126 8.07 19.53 9.25
C ALA A 126 6.67 19.09 8.80
N GLN A 127 6.09 19.84 7.88
CA GLN A 127 4.76 19.53 7.37
C GLN A 127 4.81 18.35 6.40
N MET A 128 3.79 17.49 6.46
CA MET A 128 3.54 16.44 5.49
C MET A 128 2.14 16.57 4.90
N SER A 129 2.02 16.21 3.62
CA SER A 129 0.75 16.10 2.91
C SER A 129 0.37 14.63 2.83
N ILE A 130 -0.80 14.28 3.34
CA ILE A 130 -1.31 12.91 3.33
C ILE A 130 -2.58 12.88 2.51
N LYS A 131 -2.65 11.94 1.58
CA LYS A 131 -3.86 11.60 0.83
C LYS A 131 -4.23 10.17 1.15
N ALA A 132 -5.51 9.91 1.41
CA ALA A 132 -6.04 8.56 1.50
C ALA A 132 -7.27 8.39 0.62
N LEU A 133 -7.44 7.16 0.14
CA LEU A 133 -8.59 6.70 -0.62
C LEU A 133 -9.25 5.55 0.14
N TRP A 134 -10.58 5.51 0.14
CA TRP A 134 -11.34 4.40 0.68
C TRP A 134 -12.51 4.03 -0.23
N ASP A 135 -12.86 2.77 -0.24
CA ASP A 135 -14.05 2.29 -0.93
C ASP A 135 -15.31 2.90 -0.31
N LYS A 136 -16.13 3.55 -1.12
CA LYS A 136 -17.27 4.36 -0.66
C LYS A 136 -18.37 3.52 0.01
N LYS A 137 -18.48 2.25 -0.34
CA LYS A 137 -19.50 1.34 0.20
C LYS A 137 -19.06 0.66 1.49
N THR A 138 -17.81 0.16 1.51
CA THR A 138 -17.29 -0.63 2.64
C THR A 138 -16.53 0.20 3.65
N LEU A 139 -16.14 1.42 3.28
CA LEU A 139 -15.24 2.33 4.00
C LEU A 139 -13.81 1.79 4.18
N LYS A 140 -13.47 0.64 3.61
CA LYS A 140 -12.12 0.08 3.70
C LYS A 140 -11.12 0.99 3.01
N ILE A 141 -9.98 1.20 3.66
CA ILE A 141 -8.87 1.95 3.08
C ILE A 141 -8.33 1.14 1.90
N ILE A 142 -8.22 1.76 0.74
CA ILE A 142 -7.73 1.13 -0.49
C ILE A 142 -6.40 1.70 -0.97
N GLY A 143 -5.98 2.85 -0.43
CA GLY A 143 -4.70 3.43 -0.80
C GLY A 143 -4.36 4.70 -0.04
N ALA A 144 -3.07 5.00 0.02
CA ALA A 144 -2.56 6.23 0.61
C ALA A 144 -1.27 6.69 -0.07
N GLN A 145 -1.07 8.01 -0.10
CA GLN A 145 0.16 8.67 -0.55
C GLN A 145 0.55 9.73 0.48
N ILE A 146 1.83 9.81 0.81
CA ILE A 146 2.38 10.81 1.74
C ILE A 146 3.61 11.46 1.12
N VAL A 147 3.69 12.78 1.23
CA VAL A 147 4.86 13.57 0.85
C VAL A 147 5.22 14.48 2.01
N GLY A 148 6.49 14.55 2.37
CA GLY A 148 6.97 15.38 3.47
C GLY A 148 8.47 15.24 3.68
N PHE A 149 8.98 15.86 4.75
CA PHE A 149 10.42 15.88 5.04
C PHE A 149 10.80 15.05 6.27
N ASP A 150 9.83 14.73 7.12
CA ASP A 150 10.05 13.95 8.34
C ASP A 150 8.82 13.10 8.68
N GLY A 151 9.02 11.90 9.22
CA GLY A 151 7.98 11.00 9.74
C GLY A 151 6.99 10.44 8.71
N VAL A 152 7.33 10.50 7.41
CA VAL A 152 6.50 10.02 6.29
C VAL A 152 6.41 8.50 6.30
N ASP A 153 7.54 7.81 6.41
CA ASP A 153 7.66 6.35 6.43
C ASP A 153 6.90 5.73 7.60
N LYS A 154 7.07 6.29 8.80
CA LYS A 154 6.33 5.86 10.00
C LYS A 154 4.81 5.85 9.77
N ARG A 155 4.25 6.92 9.19
CA ARG A 155 2.79 7.03 8.95
C ARG A 155 2.35 6.16 7.80
N MET A 156 3.20 6.01 6.80
CA MET A 156 2.92 5.10 5.68
C MET A 156 2.85 3.65 6.14
N ASP A 157 3.73 3.21 7.04
CA ASP A 157 3.69 1.84 7.58
C ASP A 157 2.44 1.57 8.41
N VAL A 158 1.95 2.56 9.16
CA VAL A 158 0.65 2.45 9.87
C VAL A 158 -0.48 2.27 8.86
N LEU A 159 -0.53 3.10 7.80
CA LEU A 159 -1.58 3.00 6.77
C LEU A 159 -1.47 1.70 5.97
N ALA A 160 -0.26 1.26 5.63
CA ALA A 160 -0.03 -0.01 4.96
C ALA A 160 -0.50 -1.21 5.80
N THR A 161 -0.25 -1.17 7.10
CA THR A 161 -0.74 -2.17 8.05
C THR A 161 -2.27 -2.14 8.15
N ALA A 162 -2.86 -0.95 8.26
CA ALA A 162 -4.32 -0.78 8.28
C ALA A 162 -4.99 -1.36 7.03
N ILE A 163 -4.46 -1.08 5.84
CA ILE A 163 -4.94 -1.68 4.57
C ILE A 163 -4.82 -3.20 4.62
N ARG A 164 -3.69 -3.74 5.05
CA ARG A 164 -3.44 -5.18 5.09
C ARG A 164 -4.40 -5.92 6.01
N LEU A 165 -4.79 -5.28 7.11
CA LEU A 165 -5.75 -5.82 8.07
C LEU A 165 -7.22 -5.53 7.69
N GLY A 166 -7.46 -4.82 6.60
CA GLY A 166 -8.79 -4.50 6.11
C GLY A 166 -9.53 -3.44 6.92
N ALA A 167 -8.79 -2.53 7.56
CA ALA A 167 -9.36 -1.45 8.37
C ALA A 167 -10.19 -0.48 7.51
N LYS A 168 -11.23 0.06 8.12
CA LYS A 168 -11.99 1.18 7.59
C LYS A 168 -11.26 2.49 7.85
N ILE A 169 -11.52 3.50 7.01
CA ILE A 169 -10.91 4.82 7.20
C ILE A 169 -11.28 5.45 8.55
N THR A 170 -12.46 5.13 9.08
CA THR A 170 -12.93 5.58 10.39
C THR A 170 -12.22 4.89 11.56
N ASP A 171 -11.67 3.69 11.39
CA ASP A 171 -10.95 2.99 12.44
C ASP A 171 -9.65 3.72 12.83
N LEU A 172 -9.12 4.56 11.94
CA LEU A 172 -7.95 5.39 12.21
C LEU A 172 -8.15 6.38 13.37
N THR A 173 -9.40 6.72 13.69
CA THR A 173 -9.73 7.65 14.79
C THR A 173 -9.39 7.08 16.17
N THR A 174 -9.41 5.76 16.30
CA THR A 174 -9.25 5.04 17.58
C THR A 174 -7.87 4.42 17.76
N LEU A 175 -6.97 4.58 16.79
CA LEU A 175 -5.61 4.05 16.92
C LEU A 175 -4.85 4.78 18.02
N GLU A 176 -4.33 4.02 19.00
CA GLU A 176 -3.38 4.52 19.99
C GLU A 176 -1.96 4.43 19.42
N LEU A 177 -1.45 5.57 18.96
CA LEU A 177 -0.11 5.67 18.40
C LEU A 177 0.85 6.34 19.42
N CYS A 178 2.10 5.90 19.43
CA CYS A 178 3.11 6.39 20.36
C CYS A 178 3.30 7.90 20.23
N TYR A 179 3.23 8.62 21.36
CA TYR A 179 3.38 10.05 21.42
C TYR A 179 4.39 10.47 22.49
N ALA A 180 5.30 11.32 22.03
CA ALA A 180 6.00 12.33 22.84
C ALA A 180 6.37 13.48 21.91
N PRO A 181 6.59 14.71 22.38
CA PRO A 181 6.78 15.89 21.52
C PRO A 181 7.79 15.75 20.39
N PRO A 182 8.94 15.05 20.56
CA PRO A 182 9.90 14.85 19.47
C PRO A 182 9.46 13.85 18.38
N PHE A 183 8.47 13.00 18.66
CA PHE A 183 8.12 11.85 17.79
C PHE A 183 6.76 11.95 17.13
N GLY A 184 5.89 12.79 17.62
CA GLY A 184 4.52 12.89 17.08
C GLY A 184 3.74 14.03 17.71
N SER A 185 2.45 14.00 17.50
CA SER A 185 1.45 14.87 18.13
C SER A 185 0.44 14.00 18.88
N ALA A 186 -0.21 14.53 19.90
CA ALA A 186 -1.25 13.81 20.65
C ALA A 186 -2.40 13.34 19.73
N LYS A 187 -2.67 14.12 18.67
CA LYS A 187 -3.46 13.70 17.52
C LYS A 187 -2.49 13.43 16.37
N ASP A 188 -2.03 12.18 16.23
CA ASP A 188 -1.10 11.84 15.16
C ASP A 188 -1.71 12.16 13.78
N PRO A 189 -0.89 12.50 12.76
CA PRO A 189 -1.36 12.70 11.39
C PRO A 189 -2.30 11.60 10.87
N VAL A 190 -2.09 10.35 11.27
CA VAL A 190 -3.00 9.22 10.93
C VAL A 190 -4.36 9.37 11.61
N ASN A 191 -4.39 9.75 12.90
CA ASN A 191 -5.66 10.02 13.59
C ASN A 191 -6.38 11.21 12.97
N MET A 192 -5.65 12.28 12.63
CA MET A 192 -6.24 13.47 11.98
C MET A 192 -6.87 13.11 10.63
N LEU A 193 -6.21 12.25 9.85
CA LEU A 193 -6.77 11.71 8.61
C LEU A 193 -8.10 10.98 8.87
N GLY A 194 -8.15 10.16 9.90
CA GLY A 194 -9.35 9.43 10.34
C GLY A 194 -10.49 10.39 10.75
N PHE A 195 -10.20 11.42 11.56
CA PHE A 195 -11.20 12.41 12.00
C PHE A 195 -11.79 13.21 10.84
N VAL A 196 -10.95 13.64 9.88
CA VAL A 196 -11.42 14.34 8.69
C VAL A 196 -12.30 13.40 7.85
N ALA A 197 -11.88 12.18 7.60
CA ALA A 197 -12.64 11.20 6.85
C ALA A 197 -13.97 10.85 7.53
N GLU A 198 -14.00 10.72 8.87
CA GLU A 198 -15.24 10.47 9.62
C GLU A 198 -16.24 11.63 9.44
N ASN A 199 -15.77 12.88 9.46
CA ASN A 199 -16.63 14.05 9.20
C ASN A 199 -17.21 14.02 7.79
N ILE A 200 -16.45 13.54 6.79
CA ILE A 200 -16.94 13.40 5.42
C ILE A 200 -17.97 12.27 5.33
N VAL A 201 -17.65 11.10 5.85
CA VAL A 201 -18.53 9.92 5.84
C VAL A 201 -19.86 10.19 6.55
N SER A 202 -19.82 10.94 7.65
CA SER A 202 -21.02 11.32 8.41
C SER A 202 -21.78 12.53 7.82
N GLY A 203 -21.29 13.13 6.73
CA GLY A 203 -21.92 14.29 6.09
C GLY A 203 -21.73 15.62 6.83
N LYS A 204 -20.90 15.65 7.88
CA LYS A 204 -20.57 16.87 8.65
C LYS A 204 -19.65 17.82 7.88
N LEU A 205 -18.88 17.28 6.94
CA LEU A 205 -17.96 18.02 6.10
C LEU A 205 -18.23 17.71 4.63
N LYS A 206 -18.43 18.74 3.82
CA LYS A 206 -18.46 18.68 2.36
C LYS A 206 -17.11 19.13 1.83
N GLN A 207 -16.44 18.29 1.07
CA GLN A 207 -15.17 18.63 0.42
C GLN A 207 -15.39 19.21 -0.96
N PHE A 208 -14.46 20.06 -1.35
CA PHE A 208 -14.29 20.56 -2.71
C PHE A 208 -12.85 20.34 -3.13
N PHE A 209 -12.65 19.93 -4.35
CA PHE A 209 -11.33 19.74 -4.92
C PHE A 209 -11.11 20.75 -6.03
N TRP A 210 -9.87 21.02 -6.37
CA TRP A 210 -9.48 22.00 -7.39
C TRP A 210 -10.08 21.74 -8.79
N HIS A 211 -10.57 20.55 -9.04
CA HIS A 211 -11.16 20.09 -10.30
C HIS A 211 -12.69 19.97 -10.26
N ASP A 212 -13.33 20.38 -9.16
CA ASP A 212 -14.79 20.36 -8.99
C ASP A 212 -15.48 21.59 -9.66
#